data_c8a13607d6e77befac56edff6a8f83af
#
_entry.id   c8a13607d6e77befac56edff6a8f83af
#
_cell.length_a   1.000
_cell.length_b   1.000
_cell.length_c   1.000
_cell.angle_alpha   90.00
_cell.angle_beta   90.00
_cell.angle_gamma   90.00
#
_symmetry.space_group_name_H-M   'P 1'
#
loop_
_entity.id
_entity.type
_entity.pdbx_description
1 polymer ?
#
loop_
_entity_poly.entity_id
_entity_poly.type
_entity_poly.pdbx_seq_one_letter_code
_entity_poly.pdbx_strand_id
1 'polypeptide(L)'
;MAKVIDTHMHSWDLQKARYSWLDGDTSMLAQNYYPSGIEAQLQAANVSAAVMVQAANNIEDTEFMFECAEQYPWIIGVVGWVDLLDPTLAKNQLEAHLQNKYFKGIRH
;
A
#
# COMPACT_ATOMS: atom_id res chain seq x y z
N MET A 1 18.71 -16.88 12.57
CA MET A 1 17.78 -15.86 13.06
C MET A 1 16.45 -15.95 12.34
N ALA A 2 15.37 -15.85 13.10
CA ALA A 2 14.04 -15.79 12.51
C ALA A 2 13.86 -14.51 11.70
N LYS A 3 13.21 -14.62 10.54
CA LYS A 3 12.80 -13.44 9.76
C LYS A 3 11.57 -12.80 10.42
N VAL A 4 11.54 -11.51 10.47
CA VAL A 4 10.39 -10.73 10.93
C VAL A 4 9.83 -9.98 9.72
N ILE A 5 8.54 -10.17 9.47
CA ILE A 5 7.83 -9.51 8.37
C ILE A 5 6.70 -8.66 8.96
N ASP A 6 6.70 -7.37 8.62
CA ASP A 6 5.58 -6.49 8.94
C ASP A 6 4.49 -6.70 7.89
N THR A 7 3.37 -7.26 8.28
CA THR A 7 2.29 -7.60 7.35
C THR A 7 1.23 -6.51 7.21
N HIS A 8 1.43 -5.35 7.81
CA HIS A 8 0.42 -4.28 7.78
C HIS A 8 1.07 -2.89 7.81
N MET A 9 1.65 -2.49 6.68
CA MET A 9 2.30 -1.19 6.54
C MET A 9 1.49 -0.30 5.60
N HIS A 10 1.39 0.98 5.95
CA HIS A 10 0.77 1.99 5.09
C HIS A 10 1.80 3.05 4.66
N SER A 11 1.64 3.52 3.44
CA SER A 11 2.31 4.71 2.90
C SER A 11 1.32 5.45 2.03
N TRP A 12 1.53 6.75 1.82
CA TRP A 12 0.65 7.51 0.95
C TRP A 12 1.39 8.69 0.32
N ASP A 13 0.94 9.03 -0.89
CA ASP A 13 1.40 10.20 -1.64
C ASP A 13 0.17 10.99 -2.08
N LEU A 14 0.00 12.19 -1.50
CA LEU A 14 -1.18 13.02 -1.70
C LEU A 14 -1.34 13.55 -3.13
N GLN A 15 -0.28 13.46 -3.95
CA GLN A 15 -0.32 13.87 -5.35
C GLN A 15 -0.70 12.70 -6.27
N LYS A 16 -0.57 11.46 -5.81
CA LYS A 16 -0.84 10.27 -6.62
C LYS A 16 -2.23 9.69 -6.39
N ALA A 17 -2.78 9.85 -5.20
CA ALA A 17 -4.10 9.37 -4.86
C ALA A 17 -4.78 10.32 -3.88
N ARG A 18 -6.11 10.22 -3.81
CA ARG A 18 -6.88 10.94 -2.81
C ARG A 18 -7.07 10.06 -1.59
N TYR A 19 -6.72 10.59 -0.43
CA TYR A 19 -6.93 9.96 0.87
C TYR A 19 -8.01 10.75 1.60
N SER A 20 -9.27 10.33 1.43
CA SER A 20 -10.44 11.10 1.91
C SER A 20 -10.43 11.30 3.42
N TRP A 21 -9.82 10.39 4.17
CA TRP A 21 -9.66 10.53 5.62
C TRP A 21 -8.72 11.67 6.03
N LEU A 22 -7.95 12.21 5.06
CA LEU A 22 -7.10 13.39 5.26
C LEU A 22 -7.74 14.69 4.75
N ASP A 23 -8.93 14.63 4.18
CA ASP A 23 -9.61 15.83 3.69
C ASP A 23 -9.82 16.83 4.85
N GLY A 24 -9.28 18.04 4.71
CA GLY A 24 -9.34 19.07 5.74
C GLY A 24 -8.39 18.86 6.92
N ASP A 25 -7.60 17.81 6.94
CA ASP A 25 -6.59 17.55 7.98
C ASP A 25 -5.40 18.51 7.81
N THR A 26 -5.03 19.20 8.91
CA THR A 26 -3.87 20.09 8.94
C THR A 26 -2.76 19.58 9.85
N SER A 27 -2.90 18.34 10.34
CA SER A 27 -1.89 17.71 11.20
C SER A 27 -0.68 17.23 10.40
N MET A 28 0.29 16.66 11.11
CA MET A 28 1.48 16.07 10.49
C MET A 28 1.14 14.88 9.57
N LEU A 29 -0.06 14.32 9.65
CA LEU A 29 -0.50 13.24 8.76
C LEU A 29 -0.77 13.73 7.33
N ALA A 30 -1.08 15.02 7.16
CA ALA A 30 -1.42 15.61 5.86
C ALA A 30 -0.18 15.95 5.03
N GLN A 31 0.70 14.97 4.86
CA GLN A 31 1.90 15.05 4.02
C GLN A 31 2.22 13.66 3.45
N ASN A 32 3.17 13.59 2.53
CA ASN A 32 3.54 12.31 1.94
C ASN A 32 4.38 11.47 2.90
N TYR A 33 4.13 10.17 2.92
CA TYR A 33 4.91 9.20 3.66
C TYR A 33 5.31 8.06 2.73
N TYR A 34 6.59 7.95 2.45
CA TYR A 34 7.16 6.89 1.61
C TYR A 34 7.80 5.80 2.46
N PRO A 35 7.91 4.58 1.93
CA PRO A 35 8.57 3.49 2.65
C PRO A 35 9.97 3.81 3.13
N SER A 36 10.73 4.61 2.37
CA SER A 36 12.08 5.02 2.76
C SER A 36 12.12 5.76 4.10
N GLY A 37 11.03 6.42 4.50
CA GLY A 37 10.97 7.18 5.74
C GLY A 37 11.06 6.35 7.02
N ILE A 38 10.76 5.04 6.95
CA ILE A 38 10.81 4.14 8.11
C ILE A 38 11.84 3.02 7.95
N GLU A 39 12.61 3.03 6.87
CA GLU A 39 13.53 1.93 6.57
C GLU A 39 14.56 1.71 7.67
N ALA A 40 15.11 2.79 8.22
CA ALA A 40 16.09 2.68 9.31
C ALA A 40 15.47 2.06 10.58
N GLN A 41 14.23 2.42 10.91
CA GLN A 41 13.53 1.85 12.06
C GLN A 41 13.21 0.36 11.84
N LEU A 42 12.82 -0.02 10.63
CA LEU A 42 12.60 -1.43 10.30
C LEU A 42 13.87 -2.25 10.46
N GLN A 43 15.00 -1.74 9.97
CA GLN A 43 16.30 -2.40 10.14
C GLN A 43 16.68 -2.52 11.61
N ALA A 44 16.50 -1.45 12.40
CA ALA A 44 16.79 -1.47 13.83
C ALA A 44 15.93 -2.48 14.60
N ALA A 45 14.71 -2.73 14.13
CA ALA A 45 13.79 -3.71 14.72
C ALA A 45 13.96 -5.12 14.14
N ASN A 46 14.95 -5.34 13.27
CA ASN A 46 15.18 -6.61 12.56
C ASN A 46 14.00 -7.05 11.68
N VAL A 47 13.22 -6.08 11.18
CA VAL A 47 12.17 -6.34 10.20
C VAL A 47 12.81 -6.38 8.81
N SER A 48 12.73 -7.52 8.14
CA SER A 48 13.42 -7.75 6.86
C SER A 48 12.52 -7.56 5.64
N ALA A 49 11.22 -7.57 5.82
CA ALA A 49 10.26 -7.43 4.72
C ALA A 49 8.93 -6.86 5.23
N ALA A 50 8.14 -6.31 4.33
CA ALA A 50 6.83 -5.77 4.67
C ALA A 50 5.81 -6.04 3.56
N VAL A 51 4.54 -6.05 3.97
CA VAL A 51 3.39 -6.07 3.07
C VAL A 51 2.67 -4.72 3.23
N MET A 52 2.50 -4.03 2.11
CA MET A 52 1.74 -2.78 2.11
C MET A 52 0.25 -3.05 2.04
N VAL A 53 -0.51 -2.33 2.83
CA VAL A 53 -1.97 -2.43 2.87
C VAL A 53 -2.58 -1.11 2.39
N GLN A 54 -3.65 -1.19 1.61
CA GLN A 54 -4.31 -0.01 1.07
C GLN A 54 -4.64 1.02 2.17
N ALA A 55 -4.43 2.27 1.86
CA ALA A 55 -4.71 3.41 2.73
C ALA A 55 -5.89 4.24 2.23
N ALA A 56 -6.43 3.94 1.06
CA ALA A 56 -7.57 4.62 0.47
C ALA A 56 -8.38 3.68 -0.43
N ASN A 57 -9.68 3.95 -0.50
CA ASN A 57 -10.59 3.18 -1.36
C ASN A 57 -10.60 3.76 -2.78
N ASN A 58 -9.46 3.62 -3.47
CA ASN A 58 -9.32 3.97 -4.88
C ASN A 58 -8.20 3.16 -5.54
N ILE A 59 -8.24 3.12 -6.86
CA ILE A 59 -7.27 2.37 -7.67
C ILE A 59 -5.89 3.06 -7.63
N GLU A 60 -5.86 4.36 -7.57
CA GLU A 60 -4.62 5.15 -7.60
C GLU A 60 -3.72 4.82 -6.41
N ASP A 61 -4.31 4.58 -5.23
CA ASP A 61 -3.56 4.15 -4.05
C ASP A 61 -2.94 2.76 -4.28
N THR A 62 -3.69 1.83 -4.86
CA THR A 62 -3.18 0.48 -5.18
C THR A 62 -2.04 0.55 -6.19
N GLU A 63 -2.18 1.37 -7.22
CA GLU A 63 -1.12 1.59 -8.21
C GLU A 63 0.13 2.20 -7.57
N PHE A 64 -0.04 3.15 -6.66
CA PHE A 64 1.07 3.71 -5.89
C PHE A 64 1.80 2.63 -5.09
N MET A 65 1.06 1.73 -4.44
CA MET A 65 1.68 0.63 -3.68
C MET A 65 2.47 -0.32 -4.60
N PHE A 66 1.97 -0.61 -5.80
CA PHE A 66 2.71 -1.41 -6.77
C PHE A 66 4.02 -0.73 -7.18
N GLU A 67 4.00 0.58 -7.39
CA GLU A 67 5.21 1.35 -7.67
C GLU A 67 6.21 1.25 -6.52
N CYS A 68 5.73 1.35 -5.28
CA CYS A 68 6.59 1.18 -4.09
C CYS A 68 7.21 -0.21 -4.05
N ALA A 69 6.46 -1.26 -4.35
CA ALA A 69 6.98 -2.63 -4.35
C ALA A 69 8.06 -2.83 -5.41
N GLU A 70 7.93 -2.18 -6.58
CA GLU A 70 8.97 -2.19 -7.59
C GLU A 70 10.24 -1.46 -7.14
N GLN A 71 10.09 -0.37 -6.40
CA GLN A 71 11.21 0.47 -5.98
C GLN A 71 11.94 -0.07 -4.75
N TYR A 72 11.21 -0.68 -3.80
CA TYR A 72 11.75 -1.13 -2.52
C TYR A 72 11.73 -2.65 -2.45
N PRO A 73 12.90 -3.33 -2.62
CA PRO A 73 12.94 -4.81 -2.67
C PRO A 73 12.43 -5.51 -1.40
N TRP A 74 12.41 -4.83 -0.27
CA TRP A 74 11.91 -5.39 0.98
C TRP A 74 10.38 -5.35 1.10
N ILE A 75 9.69 -4.67 0.18
CA ILE A 75 8.23 -4.77 0.07
C ILE A 75 7.90 -5.98 -0.78
N ILE A 76 7.32 -7.01 -0.16
CA ILE A 76 7.11 -8.32 -0.80
C ILE A 76 5.67 -8.59 -1.20
N GLY A 77 4.75 -7.72 -0.83
CA GLY A 77 3.35 -7.89 -1.16
C GLY A 77 2.54 -6.62 -1.01
N VAL A 78 1.42 -6.58 -1.70
CA VAL A 78 0.45 -5.49 -1.68
C VAL A 78 -0.94 -6.06 -1.46
N VAL A 79 -1.62 -5.56 -0.43
CA VAL A 79 -3.04 -5.77 -0.22
C VAL A 79 -3.75 -4.52 -0.70
N GLY A 80 -4.32 -4.61 -1.89
CA GLY A 80 -4.89 -3.48 -2.59
C GLY A 80 -6.40 -3.32 -2.38
N TRP A 81 -7.01 -2.57 -3.28
CA TRP A 81 -8.44 -2.27 -3.20
C TRP A 81 -9.11 -2.54 -4.55
N VAL A 82 -10.35 -3.04 -4.49
CA VAL A 82 -11.29 -3.05 -5.60
C VAL A 82 -12.64 -2.54 -5.10
N ASP A 83 -13.45 -2.02 -6.01
CA ASP A 83 -14.78 -1.49 -5.65
C ASP A 83 -15.77 -2.63 -5.43
N LEU A 84 -15.83 -3.14 -4.21
CA LEU A 84 -16.72 -4.24 -3.84
C LEU A 84 -18.20 -3.86 -3.90
N LEU A 85 -18.54 -2.57 -4.01
CA LEU A 85 -19.91 -2.10 -4.15
C LEU A 85 -20.44 -2.24 -5.59
N ASP A 86 -19.54 -2.46 -6.54
CA ASP A 86 -19.86 -2.71 -7.96
C ASP A 86 -19.24 -4.04 -8.37
N PRO A 87 -20.00 -5.15 -8.35
CA PRO A 87 -19.44 -6.48 -8.59
C PRO A 87 -18.77 -6.66 -9.96
N THR A 88 -19.30 -6.04 -11.00
CA THR A 88 -18.72 -6.13 -12.35
C THR A 88 -17.39 -5.38 -12.40
N LEU A 89 -17.36 -4.17 -11.85
CA LEU A 89 -16.15 -3.39 -11.79
C LEU A 89 -15.10 -4.06 -10.89
N ALA A 90 -15.51 -4.58 -9.75
CA ALA A 90 -14.63 -5.29 -8.82
C ALA A 90 -13.94 -6.47 -9.50
N LYS A 91 -14.67 -7.25 -10.29
CA LYS A 91 -14.11 -8.37 -11.03
C LYS A 91 -13.04 -7.90 -12.01
N ASN A 92 -13.33 -6.86 -12.78
CA ASN A 92 -12.37 -6.33 -13.76
C ASN A 92 -11.12 -5.76 -13.08
N GLN A 93 -11.29 -5.05 -11.98
CA GLN A 93 -10.17 -4.51 -11.20
C GLN A 93 -9.33 -5.62 -10.59
N LEU A 94 -9.97 -6.66 -10.05
CA LEU A 94 -9.28 -7.80 -9.49
C LEU A 94 -8.45 -8.53 -10.55
N GLU A 95 -9.03 -8.77 -11.73
CA GLU A 95 -8.32 -9.39 -12.85
C GLU A 95 -7.09 -8.57 -13.26
N ALA A 96 -7.21 -7.24 -13.28
CA ALA A 96 -6.07 -6.36 -13.57
C ALA A 96 -4.99 -6.45 -12.50
N HIS A 97 -5.37 -6.44 -11.22
CA HIS A 97 -4.40 -6.56 -10.12
C HIS A 97 -3.68 -7.90 -10.13
N LEU A 98 -4.36 -8.98 -10.51
CA LEU A 98 -3.75 -10.32 -10.55
C LEU A 98 -2.61 -10.43 -11.56
N GLN A 99 -2.48 -9.49 -12.50
CA GLN A 99 -1.33 -9.44 -13.41
C GLN A 99 -0.06 -8.95 -12.70
N ASN A 100 -0.18 -8.33 -11.54
CA ASN A 100 0.96 -7.82 -10.79
C ASN A 100 1.45 -8.88 -9.78
N LYS A 101 2.74 -9.21 -9.85
CA LYS A 101 3.34 -10.26 -9.01
C LYS A 101 3.30 -9.95 -7.51
N TYR A 102 3.18 -8.67 -7.14
CA TYR A 102 3.14 -8.25 -5.72
C TYR A 102 1.75 -8.35 -5.11
N PHE A 103 0.71 -8.45 -5.93
CA PHE A 103 -0.66 -8.48 -5.45
C PHE A 103 -0.94 -9.74 -4.64
N LYS A 104 -1.39 -9.58 -3.38
CA LYS A 104 -1.65 -10.69 -2.45
C LYS A 104 -3.09 -10.78 -1.96
N GLY A 105 -3.84 -9.70 -2.04
CA GLY A 105 -5.22 -9.70 -1.58
C GLY A 105 -5.84 -8.31 -1.65
N ILE A 106 -7.07 -8.21 -1.16
CA ILE A 106 -7.83 -6.96 -1.14
C ILE A 106 -8.34 -6.66 0.26
N ARG A 107 -8.50 -5.36 0.52
CA ARG A 107 -9.13 -4.81 1.71
C ARG A 107 -10.07 -3.69 1.27
N HIS A 108 -11.22 -3.57 1.92
CA HIS A 108 -12.19 -2.51 1.63
C HIS A 108 -12.41 -1.62 2.84
#